data_ba16268dba3f8742e9e405e713ad57c7
#
_entry.id   ba16268dba3f8742e9e405e713ad57c7
#
_cell.length_a   1.000
_cell.length_b   1.000
_cell.length_c   1.000
_cell.angle_alpha   90.00
_cell.angle_beta   90.00
_cell.angle_gamma   90.00
#
_symmetry.space_group_name_H-M   'P 1'
#
loop_
_entity.id
_entity.type
_entity.pdbx_description
1 polymer ?
#
loop_
_entity_poly.entity_id
_entity_poly.type
_entity_poly.pdbx_seq_one_letter_code
_entity_poly.pdbx_strand_id
1 'polypeptide(L)'
;MRRPATIAGAGALAFSVLFFTASTLVNSPGGGYTESTVTQYLAADHLPVVLAALCMAQLGVVGLLCLLSYLRELMGMGADDQQLGNVFWGTGVASAACFAVGWGFVAGQPLAHAEAGTALVVPPTITHLISETGGSVMIFGSGAMLLGLALAILFLKPAALPTWLRWLTLVAAIAAFAGLAFFLFILVLLWAVVVGVWLLIGASRRPTSRA
;
A
#
# COMPACT_ATOMS: atom_id res chain seq x y z
N MET A 1 22.23 -8.70 10.56
CA MET A 1 21.16 -7.68 10.74
C MET A 1 21.13 -6.57 9.69
N ARG A 2 22.17 -6.31 8.86
CA ARG A 2 22.13 -5.27 7.80
C ARG A 2 21.19 -5.61 6.65
N ARG A 3 21.29 -6.84 6.11
CA ARG A 3 20.51 -7.28 4.95
C ARG A 3 18.98 -7.17 5.15
N PRO A 4 18.39 -7.63 6.27
CA PRO A 4 16.93 -7.51 6.46
C PRO A 4 16.45 -6.05 6.49
N ALA A 5 17.16 -5.15 7.19
CA ALA A 5 16.81 -3.73 7.23
C ALA A 5 16.90 -3.06 5.85
N THR A 6 17.92 -3.41 5.06
CA THR A 6 18.07 -2.88 3.69
C THR A 6 16.95 -3.37 2.78
N ILE A 7 16.60 -4.66 2.86
CA ILE A 7 15.48 -5.24 2.09
C ILE A 7 14.17 -4.58 2.46
N ALA A 8 13.90 -4.41 3.76
CA ALA A 8 12.69 -3.74 4.24
C ALA A 8 12.61 -2.27 3.82
N GLY A 9 13.73 -1.55 3.92
CA GLY A 9 13.80 -0.15 3.48
C GLY A 9 13.62 0.00 1.97
N ALA A 10 14.28 -0.84 1.18
CA ALA A 10 14.09 -0.88 -0.28
C ALA A 10 12.65 -1.29 -0.64
N GLY A 11 12.06 -2.26 0.08
CA GLY A 11 10.67 -2.68 -0.08
C GLY A 11 9.68 -1.56 0.20
N ALA A 12 9.90 -0.77 1.25
CA ALA A 12 9.07 0.39 1.58
C ALA A 12 9.11 1.46 0.47
N LEU A 13 10.30 1.76 -0.06
CA LEU A 13 10.44 2.69 -1.17
C LEU A 13 9.85 2.14 -2.47
N ALA A 14 10.07 0.85 -2.76
CA ALA A 14 9.46 0.18 -3.91
C ALA A 14 7.93 0.24 -3.83
N PHE A 15 7.34 -0.07 -2.67
CA PHE A 15 5.89 0.08 -2.46
C PHE A 15 5.43 1.49 -2.80
N SER A 16 6.04 2.51 -2.22
CA SER A 16 5.60 3.88 -2.40
C SER A 16 5.75 4.37 -3.84
N VAL A 17 6.92 4.14 -4.44
CA VAL A 17 7.23 4.63 -5.80
C VAL A 17 6.43 3.88 -6.85
N LEU A 18 6.44 2.53 -6.81
CA LEU A 18 5.75 1.72 -7.81
C LEU A 18 4.23 1.90 -7.72
N PHE A 19 3.70 1.97 -6.51
CA PHE A 19 2.26 2.15 -6.32
C PHE A 19 1.79 3.54 -6.73
N PHE A 20 2.53 4.59 -6.39
CA PHE A 20 2.23 5.95 -6.84
C PHE A 20 2.31 6.07 -8.37
N THR A 21 3.40 5.54 -8.97
CA THR A 21 3.57 5.55 -10.42
C THR A 21 2.46 4.77 -11.12
N ALA A 22 2.11 3.59 -10.63
CA ALA A 22 1.01 2.80 -11.16
C ALA A 22 -0.31 3.61 -11.13
N SER A 23 -0.61 4.24 -10.00
CA SER A 23 -1.83 5.04 -9.82
C SER A 23 -1.91 6.25 -10.76
N THR A 24 -0.77 6.89 -11.05
CA THR A 24 -0.72 8.03 -11.97
C THR A 24 -0.77 7.63 -13.45
N LEU A 25 -0.20 6.46 -13.80
CA LEU A 25 -0.18 5.98 -15.18
C LEU A 25 -1.56 5.52 -15.67
N VAL A 26 -2.33 4.87 -14.81
CA VAL A 26 -3.61 4.27 -15.22
C VAL A 26 -4.69 5.32 -15.43
N ASN A 27 -4.65 6.44 -14.69
CA ASN A 27 -5.66 7.50 -14.79
C ASN A 27 -7.10 6.94 -14.80
N SER A 28 -7.39 6.04 -13.85
CA SER A 28 -8.70 5.40 -13.76
C SER A 28 -9.81 6.42 -13.50
N PRO A 29 -11.02 6.23 -14.04
CA PRO A 29 -12.13 7.15 -13.86
C PRO A 29 -12.59 7.15 -12.40
N GLY A 30 -12.16 8.17 -11.62
CA GLY A 30 -12.53 8.40 -10.24
C GLY A 30 -13.01 9.83 -10.01
N GLY A 31 -13.77 10.07 -8.93
CA GLY A 31 -14.32 11.40 -8.62
C GLY A 31 -15.26 11.93 -9.71
N GLY A 32 -15.00 13.12 -10.20
CA GLY A 32 -15.70 13.70 -11.35
C GLY A 32 -15.15 13.12 -12.66
N TYR A 33 -15.90 12.31 -13.36
CA TYR A 33 -15.51 11.69 -14.63
C TYR A 33 -16.39 12.12 -15.79
N THR A 34 -15.87 12.01 -17.02
CA THR A 34 -16.61 12.20 -18.27
C THR A 34 -16.67 10.90 -19.05
N GLU A 35 -17.64 10.76 -19.96
CA GLU A 35 -17.72 9.58 -20.84
C GLU A 35 -16.46 9.40 -21.69
N SER A 36 -15.83 10.51 -22.10
CA SER A 36 -14.55 10.47 -22.83
C SER A 36 -13.43 9.85 -21.99
N THR A 37 -13.37 10.15 -20.69
CA THR A 37 -12.37 9.56 -19.76
C THR A 37 -12.56 8.04 -19.68
N VAL A 38 -13.80 7.57 -19.56
CA VAL A 38 -14.10 6.12 -19.53
C VAL A 38 -13.74 5.45 -20.84
N THR A 39 -14.08 6.07 -21.97
CA THR A 39 -13.75 5.52 -23.30
C THR A 39 -12.25 5.38 -23.49
N GLN A 40 -11.47 6.40 -23.08
CA GLN A 40 -10.02 6.39 -23.15
C GLN A 40 -9.41 5.32 -22.22
N TYR A 41 -9.96 5.16 -21.02
CA TYR A 41 -9.53 4.16 -20.06
C TYR A 41 -9.73 2.72 -20.54
N LEU A 42 -10.83 2.45 -21.24
CA LEU A 42 -11.16 1.14 -21.80
C LEU A 42 -10.54 0.90 -23.18
N ALA A 43 -9.89 1.88 -23.79
CA ALA A 43 -9.31 1.76 -25.11
C ALA A 43 -8.22 0.67 -25.18
N ALA A 44 -8.19 -0.08 -26.26
CA ALA A 44 -7.27 -1.22 -26.41
C ALA A 44 -5.79 -0.82 -26.39
N ASP A 45 -5.46 0.38 -26.85
CA ASP A 45 -4.10 0.94 -26.81
C ASP A 45 -3.65 1.32 -25.40
N HIS A 46 -4.60 1.49 -24.47
CA HIS A 46 -4.31 1.75 -23.07
C HIS A 46 -4.02 0.49 -22.23
N LEU A 47 -4.48 -0.68 -22.71
CA LEU A 47 -4.31 -1.96 -22.00
C LEU A 47 -2.87 -2.30 -21.58
N PRO A 48 -1.84 -2.11 -22.41
CA PRO A 48 -0.45 -2.39 -22.02
C PRO A 48 0.00 -1.54 -20.82
N VAL A 49 -0.45 -0.28 -20.75
CA VAL A 49 -0.15 0.63 -19.63
C VAL A 49 -0.81 0.12 -18.35
N VAL A 50 -2.07 -0.30 -18.41
CA VAL A 50 -2.81 -0.86 -17.28
C VAL A 50 -2.16 -2.13 -16.77
N LEU A 51 -1.74 -3.05 -17.64
CA LEU A 51 -1.04 -4.27 -17.25
C LEU A 51 0.33 -4.00 -16.61
N ALA A 52 1.09 -3.06 -17.18
CA ALA A 52 2.35 -2.63 -16.58
C ALA A 52 2.14 -2.03 -15.19
N ALA A 53 1.15 -1.18 -15.03
CA ALA A 53 0.78 -0.57 -13.75
C ALA A 53 0.33 -1.64 -12.73
N LEU A 54 -0.46 -2.64 -13.16
CA LEU A 54 -0.84 -3.77 -12.31
C LEU A 54 0.39 -4.51 -11.80
N CYS A 55 1.34 -4.85 -12.68
CA CYS A 55 2.58 -5.51 -12.30
C CYS A 55 3.38 -4.67 -11.30
N MET A 56 3.50 -3.35 -11.53
CA MET A 56 4.18 -2.44 -10.61
C MET A 56 3.49 -2.39 -9.24
N ALA A 57 2.17 -2.30 -9.21
CA ALA A 57 1.40 -2.30 -7.97
C ALA A 57 1.59 -3.60 -7.18
N GLN A 58 1.55 -4.77 -7.84
CA GLN A 58 1.77 -6.07 -7.19
C GLN A 58 3.19 -6.20 -6.62
N LEU A 59 4.21 -5.75 -7.36
CA LEU A 59 5.59 -5.68 -6.83
C LEU A 59 5.68 -4.74 -5.64
N GLY A 60 4.98 -3.62 -5.67
CA GLY A 60 4.85 -2.71 -4.52
C GLY A 60 4.26 -3.41 -3.30
N VAL A 61 3.20 -4.20 -3.47
CA VAL A 61 2.59 -4.98 -2.38
C VAL A 61 3.59 -5.96 -1.75
N VAL A 62 4.41 -6.63 -2.56
CA VAL A 62 5.51 -7.48 -2.03
C VAL A 62 6.50 -6.65 -1.21
N GLY A 63 6.85 -5.46 -1.69
CA GLY A 63 7.69 -4.52 -0.94
C GLY A 63 7.09 -4.13 0.42
N LEU A 64 5.77 -3.88 0.47
CA LEU A 64 5.04 -3.60 1.71
C LEU A 64 5.14 -4.78 2.69
N LEU A 65 4.94 -6.00 2.22
CA LEU A 65 5.06 -7.20 3.07
C LEU A 65 6.47 -7.38 3.64
N CYS A 66 7.51 -7.09 2.86
CA CYS A 66 8.90 -7.09 3.34
C CYS A 66 9.10 -6.05 4.46
N LEU A 67 8.55 -4.85 4.31
CA LEU A 67 8.57 -3.82 5.35
C LEU A 67 7.88 -4.28 6.63
N LEU A 68 6.64 -4.76 6.51
CA LEU A 68 5.83 -5.17 7.66
C LEU A 68 6.42 -6.36 8.41
N SER A 69 6.99 -7.34 7.68
CA SER A 69 7.71 -8.46 8.28
C SER A 69 8.89 -7.98 9.13
N TYR A 70 9.69 -7.08 8.60
CA TYR A 70 10.82 -6.53 9.34
C TYR A 70 10.39 -5.66 10.54
N LEU A 71 9.34 -4.86 10.40
CA LEU A 71 8.80 -4.08 11.52
C LEU A 71 8.32 -4.99 12.66
N ARG A 72 7.70 -6.13 12.32
CA ARG A 72 7.29 -7.13 13.31
C ARG A 72 8.49 -7.66 14.10
N GLU A 73 9.57 -8.02 13.41
CA GLU A 73 10.82 -8.46 14.05
C GLU A 73 11.45 -7.36 14.90
N LEU A 74 11.50 -6.12 14.37
CA LEU A 74 12.09 -4.98 15.03
C LEU A 74 11.35 -4.59 16.32
N MET A 75 10.04 -4.77 16.37
CA MET A 75 9.23 -4.51 17.56
C MET A 75 9.40 -5.57 18.64
N GLY A 76 10.18 -6.65 18.37
CA GLY A 76 10.51 -7.65 19.36
C GLY A 76 9.29 -8.41 19.89
N MET A 77 8.31 -8.68 19.03
CA MET A 77 7.08 -9.38 19.37
C MET A 77 7.39 -10.86 19.69
N GLY A 78 7.88 -11.08 20.91
CA GLY A 78 8.17 -12.41 21.48
C GLY A 78 6.91 -13.17 21.88
N ALA A 79 7.10 -14.29 22.60
CA ALA A 79 6.00 -15.16 23.00
C ALA A 79 4.94 -14.47 23.86
N ASP A 80 5.35 -13.53 24.72
CA ASP A 80 4.45 -12.82 25.63
C ASP A 80 3.56 -11.78 24.91
N ASP A 81 4.03 -11.25 23.77
CA ASP A 81 3.33 -10.23 22.97
C ASP A 81 2.73 -10.82 21.68
N GLN A 82 2.62 -12.14 21.61
CA GLN A 82 2.23 -12.86 20.40
C GLN A 82 0.87 -12.42 19.84
N GLN A 83 -0.09 -12.11 20.72
CA GLN A 83 -1.42 -11.71 20.29
C GLN A 83 -1.39 -10.38 19.52
N LEU A 84 -0.73 -9.34 20.04
CA LEU A 84 -0.60 -8.05 19.36
C LEU A 84 0.24 -8.16 18.08
N GLY A 85 1.29 -8.99 18.11
CA GLY A 85 2.08 -9.31 16.93
C GLY A 85 1.24 -9.96 15.82
N ASN A 86 0.33 -10.84 16.18
CA ASN A 86 -0.58 -11.48 15.24
C ASN A 86 -1.62 -10.48 14.70
N VAL A 87 -2.17 -9.59 15.54
CA VAL A 87 -3.08 -8.53 15.09
C VAL A 87 -2.37 -7.60 14.11
N PHE A 88 -1.17 -7.11 14.44
CA PHE A 88 -0.37 -6.28 13.54
C PHE A 88 -0.09 -6.98 12.21
N TRP A 89 0.38 -8.22 12.24
CA TRP A 89 0.67 -8.98 11.03
C TRP A 89 -0.59 -9.27 10.22
N GLY A 90 -1.68 -9.68 10.89
CA GLY A 90 -2.97 -9.95 10.25
C GLY A 90 -3.55 -8.73 9.55
N THR A 91 -3.53 -7.55 10.20
CA THR A 91 -3.99 -6.30 9.59
C THR A 91 -3.09 -5.88 8.43
N GLY A 92 -1.78 -6.13 8.52
CA GLY A 92 -0.83 -5.87 7.45
C GLY A 92 -1.07 -6.75 6.22
N VAL A 93 -1.29 -8.05 6.41
CA VAL A 93 -1.62 -9.00 5.33
C VAL A 93 -2.98 -8.67 4.71
N ALA A 94 -3.98 -8.36 5.54
CA ALA A 94 -5.29 -7.93 5.05
C ALA A 94 -5.19 -6.65 4.21
N SER A 95 -4.37 -5.69 4.62
CA SER A 95 -4.09 -4.49 3.84
C SER A 95 -3.43 -4.81 2.50
N ALA A 96 -2.43 -5.67 2.49
CA ALA A 96 -1.77 -6.11 1.26
C ALA A 96 -2.77 -6.79 0.29
N ALA A 97 -3.68 -7.62 0.82
CA ALA A 97 -4.76 -8.23 0.04
C ALA A 97 -5.73 -7.16 -0.51
N CYS A 98 -6.11 -6.17 0.30
CA CYS A 98 -6.94 -5.05 -0.15
C CYS A 98 -6.28 -4.25 -1.28
N PHE A 99 -4.97 -4.00 -1.22
CA PHE A 99 -4.26 -3.36 -2.31
C PHE A 99 -4.26 -4.22 -3.58
N ALA A 100 -3.99 -5.52 -3.46
CA ALA A 100 -3.99 -6.43 -4.60
C ALA A 100 -5.37 -6.55 -5.25
N VAL A 101 -6.44 -6.69 -4.44
CA VAL A 101 -7.83 -6.79 -4.91
C VAL A 101 -8.29 -5.46 -5.51
N GLY A 102 -8.00 -4.33 -4.87
CA GLY A 102 -8.35 -3.01 -5.39
C GLY A 102 -7.75 -2.76 -6.77
N TRP A 103 -6.49 -3.15 -6.99
CA TRP A 103 -5.87 -3.13 -8.31
C TRP A 103 -6.49 -4.12 -9.29
N GLY A 104 -6.99 -5.27 -8.81
CA GLY A 104 -7.78 -6.20 -9.62
C GLY A 104 -9.06 -5.56 -10.15
N PHE A 105 -9.77 -4.78 -9.35
CA PHE A 105 -10.93 -4.00 -9.80
C PHE A 105 -10.55 -2.94 -10.84
N VAL A 106 -9.44 -2.25 -10.63
CA VAL A 106 -8.96 -1.24 -11.59
C VAL A 106 -8.54 -1.90 -12.90
N ALA A 107 -7.64 -2.87 -12.89
CA ALA A 107 -7.11 -3.47 -14.11
C ALA A 107 -8.06 -4.45 -14.81
N GLY A 108 -8.99 -5.05 -14.08
CA GLY A 108 -9.91 -6.06 -14.59
C GLY A 108 -10.88 -5.54 -15.65
N GLN A 109 -11.25 -4.27 -15.58
CA GLN A 109 -12.21 -3.69 -16.51
C GLN A 109 -11.65 -3.53 -17.94
N PRO A 110 -10.47 -2.89 -18.16
CA PRO A 110 -9.86 -2.83 -19.48
C PRO A 110 -9.52 -4.22 -20.03
N LEU A 111 -9.13 -5.17 -19.15
CA LEU A 111 -8.85 -6.54 -19.55
C LEU A 111 -10.11 -7.25 -20.05
N ALA A 112 -11.22 -7.20 -19.30
CA ALA A 112 -12.49 -7.77 -19.70
C ALA A 112 -13.03 -7.14 -20.98
N HIS A 113 -12.85 -5.82 -21.15
CA HIS A 113 -13.26 -5.13 -22.37
C HIS A 113 -12.42 -5.59 -23.59
N ALA A 114 -11.11 -5.76 -23.40
CA ALA A 114 -10.23 -6.25 -24.47
C ALA A 114 -10.54 -7.69 -24.86
N GLU A 115 -10.89 -8.57 -23.92
CA GLU A 115 -11.26 -9.97 -24.18
C GLU A 115 -12.62 -10.09 -24.87
N ALA A 116 -13.61 -9.32 -24.44
CA ALA A 116 -14.96 -9.38 -25.00
C ALA A 116 -15.12 -8.57 -26.29
N GLY A 117 -14.21 -7.68 -26.61
CA GLY A 117 -14.26 -6.80 -27.76
C GLY A 117 -15.54 -5.94 -27.77
N THR A 118 -16.14 -5.77 -28.94
CA THR A 118 -17.37 -4.97 -29.13
C THR A 118 -18.63 -5.60 -28.54
N ALA A 119 -18.54 -6.84 -28.06
CA ALA A 119 -19.68 -7.56 -27.46
C ALA A 119 -19.99 -7.06 -26.03
N LEU A 120 -18.99 -6.48 -25.35
CA LEU A 120 -19.15 -5.95 -24.00
C LEU A 120 -19.36 -4.43 -24.04
N VAL A 121 -20.60 -4.01 -23.93
CA VAL A 121 -20.95 -2.59 -23.74
C VAL A 121 -21.18 -2.34 -22.25
N VAL A 122 -20.20 -1.73 -21.57
CA VAL A 122 -20.30 -1.38 -20.15
C VAL A 122 -20.71 0.09 -20.02
N PRO A 123 -21.82 0.40 -19.34
CA PRO A 123 -22.18 1.79 -19.07
C PRO A 123 -21.07 2.52 -18.32
N PRO A 124 -20.75 3.78 -18.68
CA PRO A 124 -19.71 4.58 -17.98
C PRO A 124 -19.87 4.63 -16.48
N THR A 125 -21.10 4.68 -15.99
CA THR A 125 -21.43 4.69 -14.55
C THR A 125 -20.96 3.42 -13.85
N ILE A 126 -21.06 2.26 -14.50
CA ILE A 126 -20.61 0.98 -13.90
C ILE A 126 -19.09 0.93 -13.84
N THR A 127 -18.41 1.37 -14.90
CA THR A 127 -16.93 1.47 -14.91
C THR A 127 -16.43 2.38 -13.80
N HIS A 128 -17.08 3.54 -13.63
CA HIS A 128 -16.76 4.45 -12.53
C HIS A 128 -16.99 3.80 -11.16
N LEU A 129 -18.14 3.19 -10.93
CA LEU A 129 -18.48 2.53 -9.67
C LEU A 129 -17.46 1.43 -9.31
N ILE A 130 -17.03 0.62 -10.27
CA ILE A 130 -16.04 -0.43 -10.04
C ILE A 130 -14.68 0.19 -9.70
N SER A 131 -14.25 1.25 -10.38
CA SER A 131 -13.00 1.96 -10.08
C SER A 131 -13.00 2.57 -8.68
N GLU A 132 -14.09 3.23 -8.29
CA GLU A 132 -14.27 3.80 -6.95
C GLU A 132 -14.32 2.72 -5.87
N THR A 133 -14.94 1.56 -6.16
CA THR A 133 -14.95 0.41 -5.26
C THR A 133 -13.51 -0.09 -5.05
N GLY A 134 -12.73 -0.22 -6.11
CA GLY A 134 -11.31 -0.58 -6.00
C GLY A 134 -10.50 0.39 -5.13
N GLY A 135 -10.68 1.69 -5.36
CA GLY A 135 -10.08 2.75 -4.55
C GLY A 135 -10.48 2.67 -3.08
N SER A 136 -11.77 2.47 -2.81
CA SER A 136 -12.31 2.34 -1.45
C SER A 136 -11.73 1.12 -0.71
N VAL A 137 -11.62 -0.03 -1.37
CA VAL A 137 -11.00 -1.24 -0.79
C VAL A 137 -9.55 -0.96 -0.38
N MET A 138 -8.78 -0.26 -1.21
CA MET A 138 -7.39 0.11 -0.89
C MET A 138 -7.32 1.08 0.29
N ILE A 139 -8.23 2.04 0.38
CA ILE A 139 -8.31 3.00 1.50
C ILE A 139 -8.62 2.26 2.81
N PHE A 140 -9.61 1.37 2.86
CA PHE A 140 -9.92 0.58 4.05
C PHE A 140 -8.75 -0.32 4.47
N GLY A 141 -8.07 -0.96 3.52
CA GLY A 141 -6.86 -1.73 3.79
C GLY A 141 -5.77 -0.88 4.44
N SER A 142 -5.54 0.34 3.92
CA SER A 142 -4.57 1.29 4.48
C SER A 142 -4.89 1.65 5.92
N GLY A 143 -6.16 1.93 6.22
CA GLY A 143 -6.62 2.24 7.57
C GLY A 143 -6.42 1.09 8.54
N ALA A 144 -6.77 -0.12 8.14
CA ALA A 144 -6.59 -1.33 8.96
C ALA A 144 -5.11 -1.56 9.33
N MET A 145 -4.19 -1.39 8.38
CA MET A 145 -2.75 -1.52 8.60
C MET A 145 -2.24 -0.49 9.60
N LEU A 146 -2.56 0.78 9.39
CA LEU A 146 -2.10 1.85 10.29
C LEU A 146 -2.67 1.68 11.70
N LEU A 147 -3.92 1.26 11.83
CA LEU A 147 -4.52 0.96 13.12
C LEU A 147 -3.80 -0.18 13.84
N GLY A 148 -3.57 -1.31 13.15
CA GLY A 148 -2.84 -2.44 13.71
C GLY A 148 -1.43 -2.06 14.17
N LEU A 149 -0.72 -1.23 13.39
CA LEU A 149 0.59 -0.72 13.75
C LEU A 149 0.53 0.27 14.92
N ALA A 150 -0.47 1.15 14.97
CA ALA A 150 -0.68 2.08 16.06
C ALA A 150 -0.96 1.35 17.38
N LEU A 151 -1.82 0.32 17.37
CA LEU A 151 -2.08 -0.52 18.55
C LEU A 151 -0.80 -1.22 19.03
N ALA A 152 -0.03 -1.80 18.13
CA ALA A 152 1.25 -2.40 18.48
C ALA A 152 2.22 -1.39 19.12
N ILE A 153 2.32 -0.18 18.58
CA ILE A 153 3.18 0.88 19.12
C ILE A 153 2.72 1.35 20.50
N LEU A 154 1.41 1.51 20.70
CA LEU A 154 0.85 1.99 21.97
C LEU A 154 1.04 0.97 23.11
N PHE A 155 0.76 -0.28 22.85
CA PHE A 155 0.76 -1.32 23.89
C PHE A 155 2.15 -1.92 24.11
N LEU A 156 2.93 -2.16 23.05
CA LEU A 156 4.25 -2.78 23.18
C LEU A 156 5.37 -1.78 23.48
N LYS A 157 5.15 -0.48 23.19
CA LYS A 157 6.13 0.59 23.39
C LYS A 157 7.55 0.20 22.93
N PRO A 158 7.72 -0.26 21.68
CA PRO A 158 8.95 -0.88 21.22
C PRO A 158 10.12 0.10 21.31
N ALA A 159 11.13 -0.22 22.12
CA ALA A 159 12.31 0.63 22.30
C ALA A 159 13.13 0.80 21.01
N ALA A 160 13.00 -0.13 20.08
CA ALA A 160 13.72 -0.10 18.79
C ALA A 160 13.22 0.98 17.82
N LEU A 161 11.99 1.49 17.99
CA LEU A 161 11.45 2.56 17.17
C LEU A 161 11.71 3.92 17.84
N PRO A 162 12.27 4.89 17.11
CA PRO A 162 12.49 6.24 17.64
C PRO A 162 11.14 6.91 17.94
N THR A 163 11.11 7.75 18.97
CA THR A 163 9.90 8.40 19.47
C THR A 163 9.16 9.19 18.40
N TRP A 164 9.89 9.91 17.53
CA TRP A 164 9.27 10.67 16.44
C TRP A 164 8.55 9.80 15.43
N LEU A 165 9.09 8.59 15.13
CA LEU A 165 8.46 7.66 14.19
C LEU A 165 7.19 7.03 14.78
N ARG A 166 7.20 6.77 16.10
CA ARG A 166 5.99 6.33 16.82
C ARG A 166 4.88 7.37 16.73
N TRP A 167 5.20 8.64 16.98
CA TRP A 167 4.23 9.73 16.87
C TRP A 167 3.74 9.92 15.43
N LEU A 168 4.63 9.88 14.44
CA LEU A 168 4.24 9.95 13.03
C LEU A 168 3.22 8.87 12.67
N THR A 169 3.46 7.63 13.10
CA THR A 169 2.55 6.51 12.84
C THR A 169 1.21 6.68 13.57
N LEU A 170 1.22 7.14 14.82
CA LEU A 170 -0.02 7.41 15.57
C LEU A 170 -0.83 8.52 14.90
N VAL A 171 -0.20 9.62 14.49
CA VAL A 171 -0.86 10.72 13.79
C VAL A 171 -1.46 10.23 12.46
N ALA A 172 -0.71 9.44 11.68
CA ALA A 172 -1.20 8.86 10.45
C ALA A 172 -2.41 7.94 10.68
N ALA A 173 -2.40 7.13 11.76
CA ALA A 173 -3.51 6.25 12.12
C ALA A 173 -4.77 7.04 12.56
N ILE A 174 -4.59 8.11 13.35
CA ILE A 174 -5.70 8.98 13.78
C ILE A 174 -6.29 9.71 12.57
N ALA A 175 -5.46 10.24 11.67
CA ALA A 175 -5.90 10.89 10.44
C ALA A 175 -6.71 9.92 9.54
N ALA A 176 -6.30 8.65 9.51
CA ALA A 176 -7.04 7.60 8.83
C ALA A 176 -8.46 7.42 9.38
N PHE A 177 -8.61 7.51 10.69
CA PHE A 177 -9.90 7.36 11.37
C PHE A 177 -10.79 8.61 11.26
N ALA A 178 -10.19 9.80 11.21
CA ALA A 178 -10.92 11.08 11.23
C ALA A 178 -11.66 11.40 9.90
N GLY A 179 -11.81 10.44 8.99
CA GLY A 179 -12.58 10.62 7.75
C GLY A 179 -11.85 11.38 6.64
N LEU A 180 -10.53 11.60 6.77
CA LEU A 180 -9.67 12.12 5.70
C LEU A 180 -9.36 11.01 4.68
N ALA A 181 -10.35 10.18 4.38
CA ALA A 181 -10.23 8.96 3.59
C ALA A 181 -9.55 9.19 2.23
N PHE A 182 -9.82 10.29 1.57
CA PHE A 182 -9.22 10.61 0.27
C PHE A 182 -7.70 10.82 0.35
N PHE A 183 -7.19 11.40 1.46
CA PHE A 183 -5.77 11.64 1.65
C PHE A 183 -5.04 10.46 2.31
N LEU A 184 -5.77 9.49 2.82
CA LEU A 184 -5.21 8.38 3.56
C LEU A 184 -4.20 7.58 2.76
N PHE A 185 -4.51 7.33 1.51
CA PHE A 185 -3.63 6.61 0.60
C PHE A 185 -2.28 7.33 0.42
N ILE A 186 -2.29 8.64 0.19
CA ILE A 186 -1.07 9.46 0.08
C ILE A 186 -0.30 9.44 1.39
N LEU A 187 -0.98 9.51 2.53
CA LEU A 187 -0.34 9.45 3.86
C LEU A 187 0.37 8.11 4.09
N VAL A 188 -0.20 6.99 3.66
CA VAL A 188 0.45 5.67 3.76
C VAL A 188 1.70 5.61 2.90
N LEU A 189 1.65 6.12 1.67
CA LEU A 189 2.82 6.17 0.80
C LEU A 189 3.92 7.04 1.39
N LEU A 190 3.60 8.23 1.88
CA LEU A 190 4.55 9.13 2.54
C LEU A 190 5.13 8.49 3.81
N TRP A 191 4.29 7.86 4.63
CA TRP A 191 4.74 7.13 5.81
C TRP A 191 5.74 6.03 5.42
N ALA A 192 5.46 5.24 4.39
CA ALA A 192 6.35 4.17 3.93
C ALA A 192 7.68 4.72 3.38
N VAL A 193 7.66 5.86 2.67
CA VAL A 193 8.90 6.56 2.27
C VAL A 193 9.75 6.93 3.47
N VAL A 194 9.14 7.58 4.47
CA VAL A 194 9.87 8.04 5.67
C VAL A 194 10.46 6.86 6.44
N VAL A 195 9.70 5.79 6.63
CA VAL A 195 10.18 4.56 7.28
C VAL A 195 11.29 3.89 6.46
N GLY A 196 11.12 3.81 5.14
CA GLY A 196 12.10 3.23 4.23
C GLY A 196 13.44 3.95 4.28
N VAL A 197 13.43 5.28 4.18
CA VAL A 197 14.63 6.11 4.28
C VAL A 197 15.30 5.95 5.65
N TRP A 198 14.52 5.98 6.73
CA TRP A 198 15.05 5.76 8.08
C TRP A 198 15.75 4.40 8.22
N LEU A 199 15.17 3.33 7.70
CA LEU A 199 15.76 1.99 7.73
C LEU A 199 17.07 1.92 6.94
N LEU A 200 17.13 2.52 5.75
CA LEU A 200 18.32 2.54 4.92
C LEU A 200 19.46 3.33 5.56
N ILE A 201 19.18 4.50 6.13
CA ILE A 201 20.17 5.31 6.85
C ILE A 201 20.65 4.56 8.09
N GLY A 202 19.75 3.93 8.85
CA GLY A 202 20.10 3.14 10.03
C GLY A 202 20.97 1.92 9.70
N ALA A 203 20.71 1.27 8.57
CA ALA A 203 21.50 0.15 8.09
C ALA A 203 22.93 0.57 7.68
N SER A 204 23.10 1.76 7.11
CA SER A 204 24.40 2.29 6.69
C SER A 204 25.30 2.68 7.87
N ARG A 205 24.72 3.15 8.98
CA ARG A 205 25.46 3.70 10.14
C ARG A 205 25.97 2.64 11.12
N ARG A 206 25.51 1.39 11.08
CA ARG A 206 25.98 0.35 11.98
C ARG A 206 27.33 -0.19 11.48
N PRO A 207 28.47 -0.02 12.26
CA PRO A 207 29.75 -0.58 11.87
C PRO A 207 29.66 -2.10 11.70
N THR A 208 30.37 -2.64 10.71
CA THR A 208 30.58 -4.08 10.59
C THR A 208 31.43 -4.51 11.77
N SER A 209 30.81 -5.03 12.85
CA SER A 209 31.58 -5.83 13.78
C SER A 209 32.10 -7.03 13.00
N ARG A 210 33.39 -6.97 12.60
CA ARG A 210 34.10 -8.14 12.09
C ARG A 210 34.18 -9.12 13.26
N ALA A 211 33.47 -10.23 13.13
CA ALA A 211 33.75 -11.43 13.89
C ALA A 211 35.00 -12.07 13.31
#